data_926f6fc078ebc62ed153324c09ed9f27
#
_entry.id   926f6fc078ebc62ed153324c09ed9f27
#
_cell.length_a   1.000
_cell.length_b   1.000
_cell.length_c   1.000
_cell.angle_alpha   90.00
_cell.angle_beta   90.00
_cell.angle_gamma   90.00
#
_symmetry.space_group_name_H-M   'P 1'
#
loop_
_entity.id
_entity.type
_entity.pdbx_description
1 polymer ?
#
loop_
_entity_poly.entity_id
_entity_poly.type
_entity_poly.pdbx_seq_one_letter_code
_entity_poly.pdbx_strand_id
1 'polypeptide(L)'
;ALTAQVKQTFFANSGSTVLPNIWCMPTNEFLGLDYFPSDYTLKTVRQILMEALPGVKFVHSVYNDTAGTGDKGRHVFYRYDADSVSIIIPKPYTPHPLYPMNGVDSISVAEAQFTGVNLWRTKEMMYADVQA
;
A
#
# COMPACT_ATOMS: atom_id res chain seq x y z
N ALA A 1 1.65 -9.59 -18.67
CA ALA A 1 0.21 -9.33 -18.63
C ALA A 1 -0.17 -8.27 -17.61
N LEU A 2 -0.06 -8.53 -16.30
CA LEU A 2 -0.47 -7.57 -15.26
C LEU A 2 0.31 -6.24 -15.32
N THR A 3 1.61 -6.27 -15.46
CA THR A 3 2.46 -5.06 -15.56
C THR A 3 2.12 -4.19 -16.76
N ALA A 4 1.81 -4.80 -17.91
CA ALA A 4 1.38 -4.08 -19.10
C ALA A 4 0.01 -3.42 -18.89
N GLN A 5 -0.92 -4.13 -18.25
CA GLN A 5 -2.23 -3.61 -17.93
C GLN A 5 -2.15 -2.44 -16.92
N VAL A 6 -1.29 -2.55 -15.92
CA VAL A 6 -1.04 -1.46 -14.95
C VAL A 6 -0.51 -0.22 -15.67
N LYS A 7 0.50 -0.37 -16.52
CA LYS A 7 1.05 0.76 -17.31
C LYS A 7 -0.02 1.40 -18.17
N GLN A 8 -0.80 0.60 -18.88
CA GLN A 8 -1.86 1.09 -19.75
C GLN A 8 -2.92 1.86 -18.96
N THR A 9 -3.35 1.33 -17.80
CA THR A 9 -4.36 1.98 -16.97
C THR A 9 -3.85 3.31 -16.42
N PHE A 10 -2.63 3.36 -15.89
CA PHE A 10 -2.07 4.60 -15.36
C PHE A 10 -1.84 5.63 -16.46
N PHE A 11 -1.34 5.25 -17.61
CA PHE A 11 -1.15 6.17 -18.73
C PHE A 11 -2.47 6.69 -19.30
N ALA A 12 -3.47 5.85 -19.43
CA ALA A 12 -4.79 6.27 -19.89
C ALA A 12 -5.43 7.28 -18.93
N ASN A 13 -5.28 7.07 -17.62
CA ASN A 13 -5.88 7.93 -16.60
C ASN A 13 -5.10 9.22 -16.33
N SER A 14 -3.80 9.23 -16.56
CA SER A 14 -2.92 10.37 -16.23
C SER A 14 -2.42 11.15 -17.45
N GLY A 15 -2.88 10.83 -18.65
CA GLY A 15 -2.38 11.47 -19.88
C GLY A 15 -0.93 11.09 -20.19
N SER A 16 -0.54 9.85 -19.94
CA SER A 16 0.80 9.29 -20.20
C SER A 16 1.96 9.88 -19.36
N THR A 17 1.63 10.51 -18.23
CA THR A 17 2.65 11.22 -17.42
C THR A 17 3.03 10.52 -16.13
N VAL A 18 2.18 9.63 -15.60
CA VAL A 18 2.33 9.05 -14.26
C VAL A 18 2.32 7.54 -14.29
N LEU A 19 3.31 6.94 -13.62
CA LEU A 19 3.36 5.53 -13.28
C LEU A 19 3.22 5.35 -11.77
N PRO A 20 2.75 4.19 -11.29
CA PRO A 20 2.75 3.91 -9.86
C PRO A 20 4.19 3.81 -9.36
N ASN A 21 4.43 4.25 -8.15
CA ASN A 21 5.71 4.11 -7.48
C ASN A 21 5.69 3.15 -6.29
N ILE A 22 4.50 2.73 -5.86
CA ILE A 22 4.31 1.72 -4.81
C ILE A 22 3.43 0.59 -5.34
N TRP A 23 3.90 -0.63 -5.10
CA TRP A 23 3.13 -1.86 -5.30
C TRP A 23 3.02 -2.58 -3.97
N CYS A 24 1.85 -2.52 -3.36
CA CYS A 24 1.51 -3.26 -2.15
C CYS A 24 0.91 -4.61 -2.52
N MET A 25 1.48 -5.69 -2.03
CA MET A 25 1.08 -7.04 -2.38
C MET A 25 0.81 -7.90 -1.14
N PRO A 26 0.13 -9.04 -1.30
CA PRO A 26 -0.01 -10.03 -0.25
C PRO A 26 1.34 -10.56 0.23
N THR A 27 1.42 -10.95 1.51
CA THR A 27 2.67 -11.36 2.15
C THR A 27 3.31 -12.57 1.46
N ASN A 28 2.52 -13.58 1.08
CA ASN A 28 3.03 -14.77 0.42
C ASN A 28 3.67 -14.48 -0.94
N GLU A 29 3.08 -13.58 -1.69
CA GLU A 29 3.60 -13.19 -3.00
C GLU A 29 4.83 -12.31 -2.87
N PHE A 30 4.88 -11.46 -1.86
CA PHE A 30 6.08 -10.68 -1.55
C PHE A 30 7.27 -11.58 -1.21
N LEU A 31 7.07 -12.63 -0.44
CA LEU A 31 8.12 -13.63 -0.13
C LEU A 31 8.57 -14.40 -1.38
N GLY A 32 7.69 -14.58 -2.36
CA GLY A 32 8.00 -15.24 -3.63
C GLY A 32 8.81 -14.39 -4.62
N LEU A 33 9.01 -13.10 -4.37
CA LEU A 33 9.71 -12.20 -5.30
C LEU A 33 11.19 -12.54 -5.52
N ASP A 34 11.82 -13.15 -4.55
CA ASP A 34 13.25 -13.46 -4.60
C ASP A 34 13.55 -14.85 -5.19
N TYR A 35 12.52 -15.58 -5.61
CA TYR A 35 12.66 -16.84 -6.33
C TYR A 35 12.92 -16.61 -7.82
N PHE A 36 13.61 -17.60 -8.42
CA PHE A 36 13.79 -17.64 -9.88
C PHE A 36 12.56 -18.25 -10.54
N PRO A 37 12.03 -17.67 -11.61
CA PRO A 37 10.84 -18.20 -12.27
C PRO A 37 11.10 -19.51 -13.03
N SER A 38 12.34 -19.82 -13.36
CA SER A 38 12.76 -21.08 -13.95
C SER A 38 14.25 -21.34 -13.71
N ASP A 39 14.68 -22.59 -13.83
CA ASP A 39 16.08 -22.99 -13.69
C ASP A 39 17.01 -22.38 -14.75
N TYR A 40 16.44 -21.91 -15.85
CA TYR A 40 17.17 -21.30 -16.96
C TYR A 40 17.25 -19.77 -16.89
N THR A 41 16.63 -19.15 -15.89
CA THR A 41 16.57 -17.71 -15.75
C THR A 41 17.53 -17.23 -14.65
N LEU A 42 18.44 -16.35 -15.00
CA LEU A 42 19.41 -15.74 -14.06
C LEU A 42 18.84 -14.56 -13.27
N LYS A 43 17.59 -14.18 -13.55
CA LYS A 43 16.92 -13.04 -12.90
C LYS A 43 15.84 -13.53 -11.96
N THR A 44 15.77 -12.92 -10.78
CA THR A 44 14.65 -13.15 -9.84
C THR A 44 13.37 -12.49 -10.35
N VAL A 45 12.22 -12.94 -9.84
CA VAL A 45 10.92 -12.33 -10.17
C VAL A 45 10.94 -10.83 -9.85
N ARG A 46 11.56 -10.44 -8.72
CA ARG A 46 11.72 -9.03 -8.34
C ARG A 46 12.43 -8.21 -9.41
N GLN A 47 13.53 -8.69 -9.93
CA GLN A 47 14.30 -8.00 -10.98
C GLN A 47 13.50 -7.84 -12.27
N ILE A 48 12.77 -8.87 -12.67
CA ILE A 48 11.92 -8.83 -13.86
C ILE A 48 10.81 -7.79 -13.71
N LEU A 49 10.17 -7.74 -12.54
CA LEU A 49 9.11 -6.77 -12.27
C LEU A 49 9.64 -5.33 -12.15
N MET A 50 10.82 -5.14 -11.59
CA MET A 50 11.46 -3.82 -11.52
C MET A 50 11.85 -3.29 -12.92
N GLU A 51 12.27 -4.17 -13.82
CA GLU A 51 12.52 -3.80 -15.22
C GLU A 51 11.23 -3.44 -15.96
N ALA A 52 10.13 -4.15 -15.68
CA ALA A 52 8.82 -3.88 -16.28
C ALA A 52 8.19 -2.59 -15.77
N LEU A 53 8.34 -2.27 -14.50
CA LEU A 53 7.82 -1.06 -13.84
C LEU A 53 8.98 -0.30 -13.17
N PRO A 54 9.69 0.58 -13.89
CA PRO A 54 10.81 1.33 -13.32
C PRO A 54 10.36 2.23 -12.18
N GLY A 55 11.14 2.28 -11.10
CA GLY A 55 10.89 3.14 -9.95
C GLY A 55 9.82 2.64 -8.98
N VAL A 56 9.30 1.45 -9.16
CA VAL A 56 8.33 0.84 -8.24
C VAL A 56 9.03 0.27 -7.02
N LYS A 57 8.51 0.60 -5.85
CA LYS A 57 8.90 0.00 -4.57
C LYS A 57 7.87 -1.06 -4.18
N PHE A 58 8.35 -2.26 -3.86
CA PHE A 58 7.51 -3.35 -3.37
C PHE A 58 7.34 -3.26 -1.86
N VAL A 59 6.10 -3.30 -1.41
CA VAL A 59 5.72 -3.39 0.00
C VAL A 59 4.70 -4.51 0.18
N HIS A 60 4.58 -5.04 1.38
CA HIS A 60 3.58 -6.05 1.70
C HIS A 60 2.70 -5.61 2.86
N SER A 61 1.51 -6.18 2.93
CA SER A 61 0.58 -5.97 4.04
C SER A 61 -0.22 -7.24 4.28
N VAL A 62 -0.31 -7.64 5.54
CA VAL A 62 -1.15 -8.77 5.96
C VAL A 62 -2.63 -8.52 5.63
N TYR A 63 -3.07 -7.27 5.67
CA TYR A 63 -4.45 -6.91 5.31
C TYR A 63 -4.78 -7.20 3.83
N ASN A 64 -3.77 -7.24 2.97
CA ASN A 64 -3.96 -7.56 1.56
C ASN A 64 -4.11 -9.06 1.29
N ASP A 65 -3.81 -9.91 2.26
CA ASP A 65 -3.88 -11.37 2.09
C ASP A 65 -5.32 -11.86 1.88
N THR A 66 -6.29 -11.16 2.44
CA THR A 66 -7.72 -11.50 2.38
C THR A 66 -8.61 -10.37 1.87
N ALA A 67 -8.03 -9.29 1.36
CA ALA A 67 -8.78 -8.11 0.92
C ALA A 67 -9.47 -8.27 -0.44
N GLY A 68 -9.10 -9.27 -1.21
CA GLY A 68 -9.64 -9.51 -2.54
C GLY A 68 -10.97 -10.27 -2.53
N THR A 69 -11.54 -10.45 -3.70
CA THR A 69 -12.78 -11.19 -3.88
C THR A 69 -12.61 -12.65 -3.45
N GLY A 70 -13.51 -13.15 -2.59
CA GLY A 70 -13.44 -14.51 -2.05
C GLY A 70 -12.31 -14.73 -1.05
N ASP A 71 -12.00 -13.73 -0.22
CA ASP A 71 -10.95 -13.75 0.81
C ASP A 71 -9.55 -14.09 0.26
N LYS A 72 -9.29 -13.67 -0.97
CA LYS A 72 -8.01 -13.87 -1.66
C LYS A 72 -7.14 -12.62 -1.57
N GLY A 73 -5.90 -12.76 -1.99
CA GLY A 73 -4.95 -11.66 -2.02
C GLY A 73 -5.35 -10.54 -2.97
N ARG A 74 -5.02 -9.32 -2.59
CA ARG A 74 -5.20 -8.11 -3.40
C ARG A 74 -3.88 -7.39 -3.58
N HIS A 75 -3.56 -7.08 -4.83
CA HIS A 75 -2.48 -6.17 -5.17
C HIS A 75 -3.01 -4.76 -5.29
N VAL A 76 -2.30 -3.79 -4.72
CA VAL A 76 -2.65 -2.38 -4.81
C VAL A 76 -1.48 -1.62 -5.41
N PHE A 77 -1.75 -0.88 -6.47
CA PHE A 77 -0.80 -0.01 -7.15
C PHE A 77 -1.23 1.42 -6.93
N TYR A 78 -0.35 2.26 -6.42
CA TYR A 78 -0.67 3.67 -6.26
C TYR A 78 0.57 4.55 -6.39
N ARG A 79 0.33 5.80 -6.68
CA ARG A 79 1.36 6.83 -6.64
C ARG A 79 1.43 7.41 -5.23
N TYR A 80 2.55 7.19 -4.57
CA TYR A 80 2.83 7.79 -3.26
C TYR A 80 3.42 9.19 -3.45
N ASP A 81 2.53 10.18 -3.42
CA ASP A 81 2.85 11.61 -3.54
C ASP A 81 1.85 12.39 -2.69
N ALA A 82 2.28 13.52 -2.16
CA ALA A 82 1.42 14.40 -1.35
C ALA A 82 0.18 14.90 -2.11
N ASP A 83 0.29 15.05 -3.44
CA ASP A 83 -0.82 15.48 -4.30
C ASP A 83 -1.84 14.37 -4.59
N SER A 84 -1.46 13.11 -4.39
CA SER A 84 -2.33 11.97 -4.70
C SER A 84 -2.93 11.33 -3.46
N VAL A 85 -2.14 11.17 -2.40
CA VAL A 85 -2.54 10.49 -1.16
C VAL A 85 -2.11 11.31 0.03
N SER A 86 -3.01 11.55 0.97
CA SER A 86 -2.68 12.23 2.22
C SER A 86 -3.45 11.65 3.40
N ILE A 87 -2.87 11.79 4.57
CA ILE A 87 -3.50 11.46 5.85
C ILE A 87 -3.70 12.76 6.59
N ILE A 88 -4.94 13.04 7.00
CA ILE A 88 -5.27 14.21 7.79
C ILE A 88 -5.46 13.77 9.24
N ILE A 89 -4.67 14.36 10.12
CA ILE A 89 -4.75 14.15 11.57
C ILE A 89 -5.18 15.49 12.19
N PRO A 90 -6.48 15.72 12.38
CA PRO A 90 -6.99 16.98 12.93
C PRO A 90 -6.50 17.23 14.35
N LYS A 91 -6.36 16.16 15.13
CA LYS A 91 -5.85 16.22 16.48
C LYS A 91 -4.80 15.12 16.69
N PRO A 92 -3.53 15.49 16.86
CA PRO A 92 -2.49 14.52 17.17
C PRO A 92 -2.74 13.87 18.54
N TYR A 93 -2.12 12.72 18.76
CA TYR A 93 -2.18 12.06 20.07
C TYR A 93 -1.66 13.02 21.14
N THR A 94 -2.54 13.41 22.05
CA THR A 94 -2.24 14.35 23.13
C THR A 94 -2.60 13.70 24.47
N PRO A 95 -1.61 13.26 25.26
CA PRO A 95 -1.86 12.78 26.62
C PRO A 95 -2.11 13.98 27.54
N HIS A 96 -3.12 13.87 28.38
CA HIS A 96 -3.38 14.82 29.46
C HIS A 96 -2.57 14.47 30.71
N PRO A 97 -2.34 15.46 31.61
CA PRO A 97 -1.69 15.19 32.89
C PRO A 97 -2.40 14.09 33.71
N LEU A 98 -1.64 13.42 34.54
CA LEU A 98 -2.18 12.45 35.48
C LEU A 98 -3.05 13.15 36.54
N TYR A 99 -4.27 12.62 36.73
CA TYR A 99 -5.16 13.07 37.79
C TYR A 99 -5.15 12.04 38.93
N PRO A 100 -4.80 12.41 40.16
CA PRO A 100 -4.80 11.51 41.28
C PRO A 100 -6.23 11.09 41.65
N MET A 101 -6.44 9.78 41.84
CA MET A 101 -7.66 9.20 42.35
C MET A 101 -7.40 8.50 43.68
N ASN A 102 -8.22 8.77 44.67
CA ASN A 102 -8.21 8.07 45.97
C ASN A 102 -6.84 7.96 46.67
N GLY A 103 -5.89 8.84 46.34
CA GLY A 103 -4.56 8.90 46.97
C GLY A 103 -3.59 7.77 46.58
N VAL A 104 -4.04 6.76 45.79
CA VAL A 104 -3.21 5.62 45.38
C VAL A 104 -3.17 5.47 43.87
N ASP A 105 -4.31 5.70 43.23
CA ASP A 105 -4.47 5.54 41.78
C ASP A 105 -4.41 6.89 41.05
N SER A 106 -3.98 6.85 39.79
CA SER A 106 -4.02 8.02 38.91
C SER A 106 -4.61 7.65 37.56
N ILE A 107 -5.39 8.57 36.99
CA ILE A 107 -5.98 8.43 35.66
C ILE A 107 -5.31 9.40 34.71
N SER A 108 -4.95 8.91 33.54
CA SER A 108 -4.55 9.73 32.38
C SER A 108 -5.53 9.51 31.24
N VAL A 109 -5.95 10.59 30.62
CA VAL A 109 -6.79 10.56 29.42
C VAL A 109 -5.94 11.04 28.25
N ALA A 110 -6.01 10.33 27.15
CA ALA A 110 -5.36 10.75 25.91
C ALA A 110 -6.41 10.94 24.82
N GLU A 111 -6.24 11.94 24.00
CA GLU A 111 -7.12 12.25 22.89
C GLU A 111 -6.35 12.17 21.58
N ALA A 112 -6.98 11.61 20.56
CA ALA A 112 -6.49 11.62 19.20
C ALA A 112 -7.67 11.63 18.22
N GLN A 113 -7.50 12.26 17.08
CA GLN A 113 -8.49 12.25 16.02
C GLN A 113 -7.80 11.91 14.69
N PHE A 114 -8.38 10.97 13.97
CA PHE A 114 -7.91 10.48 12.69
C PHE A 114 -9.08 10.43 11.70
N THR A 115 -8.92 11.03 10.53
CA THR A 115 -9.99 11.06 9.51
C THR A 115 -9.87 9.98 8.45
N GLY A 116 -8.76 9.22 8.44
CA GLY A 116 -8.48 8.22 7.42
C GLY A 116 -7.55 8.72 6.32
N VAL A 117 -7.49 7.97 5.24
CA VAL A 117 -6.65 8.26 4.08
C VAL A 117 -7.49 8.98 3.03
N ASN A 118 -7.02 10.14 2.59
CA ASN A 118 -7.66 10.90 1.51
C ASN A 118 -6.94 10.62 0.18
N LEU A 119 -7.71 10.23 -0.82
CA LEU A 119 -7.26 10.07 -2.20
C LEU A 119 -7.73 11.27 -3.01
N TRP A 120 -6.84 12.20 -3.28
CA TRP A 120 -7.13 13.39 -4.07
C TRP A 120 -7.30 13.06 -5.56
N ARG A 121 -6.52 12.08 -6.03
CA ARG A 121 -6.50 11.63 -7.42
C ARG A 121 -6.80 10.13 -7.47
N THR A 122 -8.07 9.78 -7.46
CA THR A 122 -8.53 8.38 -7.46
C THR A 122 -8.09 7.61 -8.71
N LYS A 123 -7.83 8.29 -9.81
CA LYS A 123 -7.33 7.69 -11.05
C LYS A 123 -5.87 7.26 -11.00
N GLU A 124 -5.13 7.68 -9.99
CA GLU A 124 -3.74 7.28 -9.75
C GLU A 124 -3.62 6.10 -8.78
N MET A 125 -4.70 5.36 -8.59
CA MET A 125 -4.77 4.14 -7.80
C MET A 125 -5.45 3.03 -8.60
N MET A 126 -4.91 1.82 -8.50
CA MET A 126 -5.46 0.62 -9.11
C MET A 126 -5.30 -0.56 -8.16
N TYR A 127 -6.23 -1.47 -8.16
CA TYR A 127 -6.09 -2.75 -7.49
C TYR A 127 -6.39 -3.92 -8.43
N ALA A 128 -5.77 -5.05 -8.15
CA ALA A 128 -6.00 -6.30 -8.86
C ALA A 128 -6.14 -7.44 -7.84
N ASP A 129 -7.22 -8.18 -7.94
CA ASP A 129 -7.47 -9.34 -7.07
C ASP A 129 -6.85 -10.59 -7.68
N VAL A 130 -6.27 -11.43 -6.83
CA VAL A 130 -5.76 -12.73 -7.22
C VAL A 130 -6.95 -13.62 -7.59
N GLN A 131 -6.96 -14.12 -8.82
CA GLN A 131 -7.96 -15.07 -9.25
C GLN A 131 -7.61 -16.48 -8.75
N ALA A 132 -8.63 -17.27 -8.58
CA ALA A 132 -8.47 -18.67 -8.18
C ALA A 132 -7.85 -19.51 -9.27
#